data_af61785e8c19640ac6f2ff6cfd69d9a4
#
_entry.id   af61785e8c19640ac6f2ff6cfd69d9a4
#
_cell.length_a   1.000
_cell.length_b   1.000
_cell.length_c   1.000
_cell.angle_alpha   90.00
_cell.angle_beta   90.00
_cell.angle_gamma   90.00
#
_symmetry.space_group_name_H-M   'P 1'
#
loop_
_entity.id
_entity.type
_entity.pdbx_description
1 polymer ?
#
loop_
_entity_poly.entity_id
_entity_poly.type
_entity_poly.pdbx_seq_one_letter_code
_entity_poly.pdbx_strand_id
1 'polypeptide(L)'
;MNDEYELLDSGNGKKLERYGNVILERPAAQAVWAPQFPDRWEKATARFDRVGGLNWEGRNRISKPWNVDIAGVTMKLSATDFGHIGAFPETRTLWLWIRSTLKEQIRKKGRELKFLNLFAYSGGATLAAAQSGAQCCHLDASKGMVDWARENAALNHLTEAPIRWIVDDVIKFLRREVRRGNRYDGILLDPPSFGRGKKGELYKIEDQLMTTLDLVDQVLSDDPAFVILTSHTPGFSPIVLRNLLAQFHEDGIFEYGEMLLTGKPEVNELPNGNWARWINE
;
A
#
# COMPACT_ATOMS: atom_id res chain seq x y z
N MET A 1 3.32 -9.51 17.59
CA MET A 1 3.70 -8.26 16.94
C MET A 1 2.81 -7.17 17.52
N ASN A 2 3.38 -6.09 18.05
CA ASN A 2 2.61 -4.93 18.51
C ASN A 2 2.21 -4.14 17.28
N ASP A 3 0.94 -4.20 16.88
CA ASP A 3 0.38 -3.30 15.87
C ASP A 3 -0.09 -2.03 16.60
N GLU A 4 0.52 -0.89 16.30
CA GLU A 4 0.21 0.39 16.95
C GLU A 4 -0.84 1.21 16.17
N TYR A 5 -1.39 0.64 15.10
CA TYR A 5 -2.54 1.20 14.39
C TYR A 5 -3.86 0.61 14.91
N GLU A 6 -4.86 1.48 15.07
CA GLU A 6 -6.22 1.07 15.43
C GLU A 6 -7.26 2.05 14.84
N LEU A 7 -8.30 1.53 14.19
CA LEU A 7 -9.52 2.29 13.94
C LEU A 7 -10.28 2.40 15.27
N LEU A 8 -10.54 3.63 15.73
CA LEU A 8 -11.24 3.89 16.98
C LEU A 8 -12.76 4.05 16.79
N ASP A 9 -13.17 4.62 15.66
CA ASP A 9 -14.56 4.83 15.26
C ASP A 9 -14.62 5.33 13.81
N SER A 10 -15.82 5.30 13.20
CA SER A 10 -16.10 5.91 11.91
C SER A 10 -17.56 6.36 11.83
N GLY A 11 -17.83 7.41 11.06
CA GLY A 11 -19.19 7.90 10.85
C GLY A 11 -19.21 9.35 10.35
N ASN A 12 -20.36 9.78 9.86
CA ASN A 12 -20.59 11.13 9.36
C ASN A 12 -19.54 11.58 8.30
N GLY A 13 -19.11 10.64 7.42
CA GLY A 13 -18.12 10.91 6.38
C GLY A 13 -16.69 11.00 6.90
N LYS A 14 -16.40 10.54 8.10
CA LYS A 14 -15.10 10.64 8.77
C LYS A 14 -14.68 9.34 9.43
N LYS A 15 -13.39 9.24 9.76
CA LYS A 15 -12.80 8.17 10.55
C LYS A 15 -11.91 8.74 11.65
N LEU A 16 -11.92 8.09 12.79
CA LEU A 16 -11.06 8.35 13.93
C LEU A 16 -10.07 7.20 14.07
N GLU A 17 -8.79 7.50 13.92
CA GLU A 17 -7.72 6.51 13.86
C GLU A 17 -6.64 6.81 14.89
N ARG A 18 -6.10 5.77 15.50
CA ARG A 18 -4.94 5.88 16.39
C ARG A 18 -3.69 5.34 15.71
N TYR A 19 -2.61 6.09 15.82
CA TYR A 19 -1.27 5.75 15.36
C TYR A 19 -0.29 5.96 16.52
N GLY A 20 -0.03 4.91 17.28
CA GLY A 20 0.69 4.99 18.54
C GLY A 20 -0.05 5.91 19.53
N ASN A 21 0.57 7.02 19.90
CA ASN A 21 0.00 8.01 20.81
C ASN A 21 -0.78 9.14 20.11
N VAL A 22 -0.85 9.14 18.78
CA VAL A 22 -1.51 10.19 18.00
C VAL A 22 -2.86 9.70 17.53
N ILE A 23 -3.92 10.47 17.79
CA ILE A 23 -5.29 10.20 17.34
C ILE A 23 -5.65 11.24 16.28
N LEU A 24 -6.06 10.75 15.11
CA LEU A 24 -6.37 11.59 13.95
C LEU A 24 -7.84 11.42 13.54
N GLU A 25 -8.52 12.54 13.34
CA GLU A 25 -9.79 12.60 12.62
C GLU A 25 -9.51 13.00 11.18
N ARG A 26 -9.97 12.15 10.22
CA ARG A 26 -9.76 12.39 8.79
C ARG A 26 -11.00 12.03 7.98
N PRO A 27 -11.19 12.57 6.75
CA PRO A 27 -12.30 12.22 5.86
C PRO A 27 -12.32 10.73 5.50
N ALA A 28 -13.54 10.17 5.45
CA ALA A 28 -13.85 8.82 4.97
C ALA A 28 -15.27 8.82 4.39
N ALA A 29 -15.40 9.19 3.13
CA ALA A 29 -16.71 9.45 2.49
C ALA A 29 -17.66 8.24 2.54
N GLN A 30 -17.13 7.02 2.59
CA GLN A 30 -17.89 5.77 2.69
C GLN A 30 -18.52 5.55 4.09
N ALA A 31 -18.05 6.24 5.14
CA ALA A 31 -18.59 6.13 6.49
C ALA A 31 -19.87 6.98 6.65
N VAL A 32 -20.94 6.60 5.97
CA VAL A 32 -22.21 7.38 5.91
C VAL A 32 -23.11 7.21 7.14
N TRP A 33 -22.79 6.28 8.02
CA TRP A 33 -23.50 6.03 9.27
C TRP A 33 -23.12 7.03 10.37
N ALA A 34 -23.87 7.02 11.48
CA ALA A 34 -23.52 7.81 12.66
C ALA A 34 -22.35 7.16 13.43
N PRO A 35 -21.46 7.95 14.06
CA PRO A 35 -20.42 7.43 14.95
C PRO A 35 -21.00 6.56 16.07
N GLN A 36 -20.34 5.43 16.37
CA GLN A 36 -20.73 4.56 17.49
C GLN A 36 -20.30 5.09 18.86
N PHE A 37 -19.16 5.80 18.89
CA PHE A 37 -18.52 6.24 20.12
C PHE A 37 -18.20 7.74 20.09
N PRO A 38 -19.22 8.63 20.11
CA PRO A 38 -19.02 10.08 19.96
C PRO A 38 -17.98 10.68 20.93
N ASP A 39 -17.91 10.22 22.16
CA ASP A 39 -16.98 10.71 23.18
C ASP A 39 -15.50 10.44 22.84
N ARG A 40 -15.22 9.46 21.96
CA ARG A 40 -13.84 9.17 21.53
C ARG A 40 -13.28 10.27 20.62
N TRP A 41 -14.14 10.99 19.90
CA TRP A 41 -13.74 12.01 18.91
C TRP A 41 -13.18 13.28 19.55
N GLU A 42 -13.56 13.57 20.80
CA GLU A 42 -12.99 14.69 21.58
C GLU A 42 -11.49 14.51 21.85
N LYS A 43 -11.02 13.26 21.85
CA LYS A 43 -9.61 12.88 22.08
C LYS A 43 -8.70 13.05 20.88
N ALA A 44 -9.21 13.53 19.73
CA ALA A 44 -8.42 13.72 18.53
C ALA A 44 -7.25 14.70 18.77
N THR A 45 -6.04 14.24 18.52
CA THR A 45 -4.81 15.07 18.59
C THR A 45 -4.83 16.12 17.48
N ALA A 46 -5.24 15.72 16.29
CA ALA A 46 -5.37 16.61 15.15
C ALA A 46 -6.53 16.16 14.22
N ARG A 47 -7.07 17.13 13.51
CA ARG A 47 -8.17 16.95 12.56
C ARG A 47 -7.76 17.45 11.19
N PHE A 48 -8.07 16.69 10.15
CA PHE A 48 -7.89 17.10 8.77
C PHE A 48 -9.25 17.24 8.09
N ASP A 49 -9.47 18.35 7.42
CA ASP A 49 -10.68 18.59 6.63
C ASP A 49 -10.32 19.07 5.22
N ARG A 50 -11.23 18.82 4.28
CA ARG A 50 -11.16 19.29 2.89
C ARG A 50 -12.19 20.38 2.60
N VAL A 51 -13.07 20.69 3.56
CA VAL A 51 -14.08 21.73 3.42
C VAL A 51 -13.42 23.10 3.53
N GLY A 52 -13.54 23.93 2.49
CA GLY A 52 -12.89 25.24 2.43
C GLY A 52 -11.39 25.22 2.16
N GLY A 53 -10.81 24.05 1.82
CA GLY A 53 -9.40 23.88 1.52
C GLY A 53 -8.80 22.66 2.24
N LEU A 54 -7.48 22.48 2.11
CA LEU A 54 -6.75 21.40 2.80
C LEU A 54 -6.26 21.92 4.15
N ASN A 55 -6.99 21.67 5.23
CA ASN A 55 -6.73 22.26 6.53
C ASN A 55 -6.48 21.23 7.61
N TRP A 56 -5.42 21.43 8.41
CA TRP A 56 -5.16 20.71 9.63
C TRP A 56 -5.46 21.61 10.86
N GLU A 57 -6.30 21.14 11.74
CA GLU A 57 -6.43 21.67 13.11
C GLU A 57 -5.59 20.80 14.05
N GLY A 58 -4.82 21.41 14.95
CA GLY A 58 -4.03 20.71 15.95
C GLY A 58 -2.77 20.00 15.44
N ARG A 59 -2.35 20.20 14.18
CA ARG A 59 -1.12 19.60 13.60
C ARG A 59 0.14 19.87 14.43
N ASN A 60 0.21 21.01 15.09
CA ASN A 60 1.32 21.40 15.95
C ASN A 60 1.41 20.60 17.26
N ARG A 61 0.37 19.85 17.61
CA ARG A 61 0.35 18.94 18.78
C ARG A 61 1.00 17.59 18.47
N ILE A 62 1.25 17.28 17.20
CA ILE A 62 1.92 16.04 16.78
C ILE A 62 3.41 16.22 16.98
N SER A 63 4.01 15.40 17.84
CA SER A 63 5.47 15.35 18.03
C SER A 63 6.20 14.91 16.75
N LYS A 64 7.41 15.43 16.53
CA LYS A 64 8.27 15.06 15.40
C LYS A 64 9.64 14.64 15.94
N PRO A 65 10.23 13.51 15.50
CA PRO A 65 9.69 12.51 14.56
C PRO A 65 8.56 11.69 15.19
N TRP A 66 7.72 11.08 14.36
CA TRP A 66 6.62 10.23 14.77
C TRP A 66 6.69 8.90 13.99
N ASN A 67 7.04 7.85 14.70
CA ASN A 67 7.19 6.51 14.16
C ASN A 67 6.15 5.59 14.80
N VAL A 68 5.63 4.65 14.02
CA VAL A 68 4.59 3.71 14.46
C VAL A 68 4.86 2.34 13.84
N ASP A 69 4.73 1.29 14.61
CA ASP A 69 4.76 -0.07 14.09
C ASP A 69 3.38 -0.43 13.50
N ILE A 70 3.36 -0.82 12.24
CA ILE A 70 2.16 -1.30 11.53
C ILE A 70 2.50 -2.66 10.94
N ALA A 71 1.85 -3.71 11.44
CA ALA A 71 2.05 -5.09 10.99
C ALA A 71 3.52 -5.56 11.02
N GLY A 72 4.32 -5.07 11.97
CA GLY A 72 5.74 -5.39 12.13
C GLY A 72 6.65 -4.64 11.15
N VAL A 73 6.18 -3.53 10.59
CA VAL A 73 6.99 -2.57 9.83
C VAL A 73 6.92 -1.22 10.55
N THR A 74 8.06 -0.74 11.03
CA THR A 74 8.15 0.59 11.63
C THR A 74 8.10 1.65 10.53
N MET A 75 7.06 2.49 10.56
CA MET A 75 6.82 3.55 9.58
C MET A 75 7.00 4.92 10.22
N LYS A 76 7.82 5.77 9.62
CA LYS A 76 7.84 7.20 9.90
C LYS A 76 6.58 7.82 9.34
N LEU A 77 5.83 8.54 10.17
CA LEU A 77 4.61 9.22 9.78
C LEU A 77 4.79 10.73 9.83
N SER A 78 4.03 11.44 9.01
CA SER A 78 4.00 12.91 8.99
C SER A 78 2.66 13.39 8.46
N ALA A 79 2.03 14.32 9.15
CA ALA A 79 0.81 14.98 8.67
C ALA A 79 1.15 15.87 7.46
N THR A 80 0.96 15.36 6.25
CA THR A 80 1.22 16.12 5.00
C THR A 80 0.12 17.12 4.72
N ASP A 81 0.39 18.11 3.88
CA ASP A 81 -0.59 19.15 3.53
C ASP A 81 -1.83 18.60 2.81
N PHE A 82 -1.75 17.40 2.26
CA PHE A 82 -2.85 16.71 1.56
C PHE A 82 -3.67 15.76 2.45
N GLY A 83 -3.36 15.66 3.75
CA GLY A 83 -4.02 14.76 4.69
C GLY A 83 -3.53 13.31 4.66
N HIS A 84 -2.58 12.97 3.78
CA HIS A 84 -1.86 11.71 3.86
C HIS A 84 -0.84 11.77 5.00
N ILE A 85 -0.54 10.63 5.59
CA ILE A 85 0.34 10.57 6.77
C ILE A 85 1.58 9.69 6.58
N GLY A 86 1.74 9.10 5.41
CA GLY A 86 2.89 8.25 5.08
C GLY A 86 2.63 6.74 5.21
N ALA A 87 1.44 6.32 5.60
CA ALA A 87 1.04 4.92 5.61
C ALA A 87 -0.43 4.76 5.23
N PHE A 88 -0.76 3.59 4.67
CA PHE A 88 -2.10 3.12 4.34
C PHE A 88 -2.37 1.83 5.14
N PRO A 89 -2.88 1.94 6.38
CA PRO A 89 -3.04 0.78 7.28
C PRO A 89 -3.99 -0.29 6.77
N GLU A 90 -4.92 0.04 5.88
CA GLU A 90 -5.81 -0.90 5.21
C GLU A 90 -5.06 -1.97 4.41
N THR A 91 -3.83 -1.68 3.97
CA THR A 91 -2.99 -2.63 3.21
C THR A 91 -2.17 -3.56 4.11
N ARG A 92 -2.21 -3.40 5.44
CA ARG A 92 -1.37 -4.14 6.40
C ARG A 92 -1.55 -5.66 6.35
N THR A 93 -2.76 -6.14 6.06
CA THR A 93 -3.04 -7.57 5.90
C THR A 93 -2.32 -8.14 4.68
N LEU A 94 -2.21 -7.37 3.60
CA LEU A 94 -1.42 -7.72 2.42
C LEU A 94 0.08 -7.75 2.74
N TRP A 95 0.59 -6.83 3.58
CA TRP A 95 2.01 -6.86 4.00
C TRP A 95 2.35 -8.13 4.77
N LEU A 96 1.47 -8.53 5.70
CA LEU A 96 1.61 -9.79 6.44
C LEU A 96 1.60 -11.00 5.51
N TRP A 97 0.66 -11.02 4.57
CA TRP A 97 0.53 -12.10 3.59
C TRP A 97 1.76 -12.16 2.66
N ILE A 98 2.20 -11.04 2.08
CA ILE A 98 3.40 -10.97 1.21
C ILE A 98 4.62 -11.52 1.96
N ARG A 99 4.85 -11.05 3.19
CA ARG A 99 5.99 -11.50 4.01
C ARG A 99 5.97 -13.00 4.29
N SER A 100 4.81 -13.54 4.69
CA SER A 100 4.68 -14.97 4.99
C SER A 100 4.80 -15.83 3.73
N THR A 101 4.16 -15.43 2.63
CA THR A 101 4.18 -16.16 1.36
C THR A 101 5.59 -16.18 0.76
N LEU A 102 6.27 -15.03 0.68
CA LEU A 102 7.64 -14.99 0.17
C LEU A 102 8.59 -15.82 1.02
N LYS A 103 8.49 -15.76 2.36
CA LYS A 103 9.29 -16.56 3.26
C LYS A 103 9.09 -18.07 3.03
N GLU A 104 7.85 -18.50 2.86
CA GLU A 104 7.52 -19.90 2.58
C GLU A 104 8.02 -20.32 1.19
N GLN A 105 7.81 -19.51 0.17
CA GLN A 105 8.23 -19.82 -1.20
C GLN A 105 9.77 -19.84 -1.34
N ILE A 106 10.49 -18.95 -0.68
CA ILE A 106 11.97 -19.00 -0.61
C ILE A 106 12.42 -20.35 -0.01
N ARG A 107 11.78 -20.78 1.07
CA ARG A 107 12.09 -22.07 1.71
C ARG A 107 11.77 -23.26 0.79
N LYS A 108 10.60 -23.24 0.11
CA LYS A 108 10.17 -24.31 -0.80
C LYS A 108 11.05 -24.44 -2.04
N LYS A 109 11.34 -23.30 -2.68
CA LYS A 109 12.10 -23.24 -3.94
C LYS A 109 13.63 -23.32 -3.73
N GLY A 110 14.11 -23.13 -2.50
CA GLY A 110 15.55 -23.15 -2.16
C GLY A 110 16.37 -22.09 -2.88
N ARG A 111 15.75 -21.00 -3.31
CA ARG A 111 16.39 -19.86 -3.98
C ARG A 111 15.83 -18.54 -3.51
N GLU A 112 16.58 -17.47 -3.70
CA GLU A 112 16.08 -16.11 -3.51
C GLU A 112 14.96 -15.80 -4.49
N LEU A 113 13.95 -15.06 -4.03
CA LEU A 113 12.86 -14.57 -4.85
C LEU A 113 12.98 -13.06 -5.06
N LYS A 114 12.54 -12.60 -6.22
CA LYS A 114 12.51 -11.19 -6.59
C LYS A 114 11.10 -10.65 -6.48
N PHE A 115 10.93 -9.61 -5.68
CA PHE A 115 9.66 -8.93 -5.48
C PHE A 115 9.69 -7.54 -6.11
N LEU A 116 8.67 -7.21 -6.91
CA LEU A 116 8.48 -5.90 -7.52
C LEU A 116 7.27 -5.20 -6.90
N ASN A 117 7.50 -4.01 -6.34
CA ASN A 117 6.44 -3.14 -5.84
C ASN A 117 6.33 -1.91 -6.72
N LEU A 118 5.21 -1.78 -7.43
CA LEU A 118 4.89 -0.68 -8.34
C LEU A 118 3.92 0.30 -7.64
N PHE A 119 4.13 1.61 -7.84
CA PHE A 119 3.42 2.68 -7.10
C PHE A 119 3.65 2.55 -5.59
N ALA A 120 4.90 2.29 -5.22
CA ALA A 120 5.26 1.70 -3.94
C ALA A 120 5.21 2.68 -2.75
N TYR A 121 4.93 3.97 -2.99
CA TYR A 121 4.75 5.02 -1.98
C TYR A 121 5.87 5.05 -0.93
N SER A 122 5.55 5.04 0.37
CA SER A 122 6.50 5.08 1.49
C SER A 122 7.10 3.71 1.86
N GLY A 123 6.77 2.64 1.11
CA GLY A 123 7.49 1.38 1.12
C GLY A 123 6.96 0.28 2.03
N GLY A 124 5.80 0.40 2.67
CA GLY A 124 5.32 -0.62 3.61
C GLY A 124 5.39 -2.06 3.09
N ALA A 125 4.82 -2.32 1.90
CA ALA A 125 4.86 -3.64 1.28
C ALA A 125 6.29 -4.06 0.85
N THR A 126 7.12 -3.12 0.37
CA THR A 126 8.52 -3.39 0.04
C THR A 126 9.31 -3.86 1.26
N LEU A 127 9.12 -3.20 2.41
CA LEU A 127 9.82 -3.52 3.64
C LEU A 127 9.34 -4.87 4.22
N ALA A 128 8.04 -5.13 4.16
CA ALA A 128 7.48 -6.43 4.54
C ALA A 128 8.05 -7.58 3.67
N ALA A 129 8.21 -7.36 2.37
CA ALA A 129 8.84 -8.32 1.46
C ALA A 129 10.34 -8.48 1.79
N ALA A 130 11.08 -7.39 2.01
CA ALA A 130 12.50 -7.45 2.36
C ALA A 130 12.75 -8.20 3.69
N GLN A 131 11.85 -8.06 4.68
CA GLN A 131 11.91 -8.84 5.94
C GLN A 131 11.77 -10.36 5.74
N SER A 132 11.27 -10.81 4.60
CA SER A 132 11.22 -12.24 4.25
C SER A 132 12.55 -12.79 3.69
N GLY A 133 13.50 -11.91 3.36
CA GLY A 133 14.75 -12.24 2.66
C GLY A 133 14.65 -12.14 1.13
N ALA A 134 13.57 -11.60 0.58
CA ALA A 134 13.43 -11.39 -0.87
C ALA A 134 14.30 -10.22 -1.37
N GLN A 135 14.79 -10.33 -2.61
CA GLN A 135 15.35 -9.19 -3.34
C GLN A 135 14.20 -8.30 -3.82
N CYS A 136 14.21 -7.03 -3.45
CA CYS A 136 13.11 -6.14 -3.73
C CYS A 136 13.45 -5.08 -4.80
N CYS A 137 12.46 -4.70 -5.60
CA CYS A 137 12.51 -3.52 -6.43
C CYS A 137 11.34 -2.61 -6.04
N HIS A 138 11.64 -1.43 -5.53
CA HIS A 138 10.71 -0.40 -5.11
C HIS A 138 10.65 0.69 -6.16
N LEU A 139 9.50 0.85 -6.80
CA LEU A 139 9.29 1.86 -7.84
C LEU A 139 8.19 2.84 -7.44
N ASP A 140 8.51 4.12 -7.44
CA ASP A 140 7.54 5.21 -7.36
C ASP A 140 7.97 6.37 -8.24
N ALA A 141 7.01 7.13 -8.79
CA ALA A 141 7.31 8.30 -9.63
C ALA A 141 7.79 9.50 -8.80
N SER A 142 7.49 9.53 -7.50
CA SER A 142 7.85 10.59 -6.58
C SER A 142 9.18 10.31 -5.89
N LYS A 143 10.19 11.16 -6.17
CA LYS A 143 11.47 11.08 -5.45
C LYS A 143 11.28 11.20 -3.93
N GLY A 144 10.38 12.09 -3.47
CA GLY A 144 10.13 12.28 -2.04
C GLY A 144 9.57 11.03 -1.37
N MET A 145 8.74 10.24 -2.08
CA MET A 145 8.22 8.98 -1.55
C MET A 145 9.30 7.89 -1.50
N VAL A 146 10.15 7.79 -2.52
CA VAL A 146 11.28 6.86 -2.52
C VAL A 146 12.30 7.22 -1.43
N ASP A 147 12.57 8.50 -1.22
CA ASP A 147 13.45 8.93 -0.12
C ASP A 147 12.82 8.59 1.25
N TRP A 148 11.51 8.80 1.42
CA TRP A 148 10.78 8.40 2.63
C TRP A 148 10.81 6.88 2.86
N ALA A 149 10.66 6.10 1.80
CA ALA A 149 10.76 4.64 1.88
C ALA A 149 12.17 4.18 2.34
N ARG A 150 13.24 4.87 1.91
CA ARG A 150 14.61 4.61 2.40
C ARG A 150 14.77 4.95 3.89
N GLU A 151 14.16 6.05 4.35
CA GLU A 151 14.14 6.38 5.78
C GLU A 151 13.43 5.28 6.58
N ASN A 152 12.29 4.79 6.07
CA ASN A 152 11.59 3.66 6.67
C ASN A 152 12.42 2.37 6.65
N ALA A 153 13.19 2.11 5.58
CA ALA A 153 14.11 0.96 5.55
C ALA A 153 15.17 1.05 6.66
N ALA A 154 15.72 2.24 6.90
CA ALA A 154 16.69 2.45 7.99
C ALA A 154 16.06 2.19 9.38
N LEU A 155 14.81 2.61 9.62
CA LEU A 155 14.08 2.34 10.86
C LEU A 155 13.83 0.84 11.10
N ASN A 156 13.78 0.05 10.02
CA ASN A 156 13.58 -1.41 10.08
C ASN A 156 14.89 -2.22 9.97
N HIS A 157 16.06 -1.57 10.08
CA HIS A 157 17.39 -2.21 9.95
C HIS A 157 17.59 -2.91 8.58
N LEU A 158 16.96 -2.36 7.51
CA LEU A 158 17.00 -2.90 6.15
C LEU A 158 17.86 -2.04 5.20
N THR A 159 18.76 -1.21 5.71
CA THR A 159 19.63 -0.35 4.90
C THR A 159 20.49 -1.16 3.92
N GLU A 160 21.00 -2.31 4.37
CA GLU A 160 21.85 -3.20 3.57
C GLU A 160 21.05 -4.32 2.86
N ALA A 161 19.73 -4.33 3.01
CA ALA A 161 18.90 -5.30 2.31
C ALA A 161 18.95 -5.07 0.78
N PRO A 162 18.82 -6.12 -0.04
CA PRO A 162 18.90 -6.02 -1.49
C PRO A 162 17.64 -5.36 -2.09
N ILE A 163 17.49 -4.05 -1.86
CA ILE A 163 16.37 -3.24 -2.34
C ILE A 163 16.85 -2.27 -3.42
N ARG A 164 16.35 -2.42 -4.65
CA ARG A 164 16.55 -1.46 -5.74
C ARG A 164 15.52 -0.33 -5.59
N TRP A 165 15.99 0.87 -5.34
CA TRP A 165 15.16 2.07 -5.21
C TRP A 165 15.09 2.81 -6.53
N ILE A 166 13.91 2.91 -7.14
CA ILE A 166 13.72 3.46 -8.49
C ILE A 166 12.73 4.63 -8.44
N VAL A 167 13.14 5.77 -9.00
CA VAL A 167 12.27 6.93 -9.23
C VAL A 167 11.99 7.03 -10.72
N ASP A 168 10.84 6.52 -11.17
CA ASP A 168 10.49 6.53 -12.59
C ASP A 168 8.97 6.33 -12.81
N ASP A 169 8.54 6.58 -14.05
CA ASP A 169 7.23 6.19 -14.55
C ASP A 169 7.13 4.67 -14.70
N VAL A 170 5.99 4.10 -14.28
CA VAL A 170 5.78 2.65 -14.24
C VAL A 170 5.88 2.00 -15.62
N ILE A 171 5.24 2.58 -16.64
CA ILE A 171 5.21 2.00 -17.99
C ILE A 171 6.62 2.07 -18.63
N LYS A 172 7.32 3.18 -18.44
CA LYS A 172 8.72 3.32 -18.92
C LYS A 172 9.64 2.34 -18.24
N PHE A 173 9.49 2.15 -16.93
CA PHE A 173 10.27 1.20 -16.15
C PHE A 173 10.01 -0.23 -16.63
N LEU A 174 8.76 -0.67 -16.68
CA LEU A 174 8.38 -2.02 -17.10
C LEU A 174 8.87 -2.35 -18.52
N ARG A 175 8.70 -1.43 -19.49
CA ARG A 175 9.25 -1.60 -20.85
C ARG A 175 10.77 -1.79 -20.87
N ARG A 176 11.51 -1.16 -19.94
CA ARG A 176 12.95 -1.37 -19.81
C ARG A 176 13.30 -2.72 -19.19
N GLU A 177 12.54 -3.14 -18.17
CA GLU A 177 12.74 -4.45 -17.52
C GLU A 177 12.45 -5.59 -18.50
N VAL A 178 11.39 -5.50 -19.31
CA VAL A 178 11.12 -6.43 -20.42
C VAL A 178 12.31 -6.53 -21.39
N ARG A 179 12.81 -5.38 -21.90
CA ARG A 179 13.96 -5.37 -22.83
C ARG A 179 15.25 -5.92 -22.22
N ARG A 180 15.41 -5.81 -20.90
CA ARG A 180 16.58 -6.33 -20.16
C ARG A 180 16.44 -7.79 -19.78
N GLY A 181 15.27 -8.40 -20.00
CA GLY A 181 14.98 -9.76 -19.58
C GLY A 181 14.93 -9.93 -18.05
N ASN A 182 14.72 -8.85 -17.29
CA ASN A 182 14.53 -8.95 -15.85
C ASN A 182 13.19 -9.62 -15.54
N ARG A 183 13.18 -10.51 -14.54
CA ARG A 183 12.00 -11.27 -14.14
C ARG A 183 11.79 -11.17 -12.64
N TYR A 184 10.51 -11.25 -12.21
CA TYR A 184 10.08 -11.14 -10.82
C TYR A 184 9.17 -12.30 -10.44
N ASP A 185 9.31 -12.77 -9.22
CA ASP A 185 8.55 -13.91 -8.69
C ASP A 185 7.26 -13.47 -7.98
N GLY A 186 7.23 -12.28 -7.42
CA GLY A 186 6.06 -11.68 -6.81
C GLY A 186 5.93 -10.22 -7.21
N ILE A 187 4.72 -9.78 -7.55
CA ILE A 187 4.46 -8.39 -7.96
C ILE A 187 3.26 -7.83 -7.19
N LEU A 188 3.42 -6.62 -6.66
CA LEU A 188 2.31 -5.81 -6.16
C LEU A 188 2.22 -4.52 -6.97
N LEU A 189 1.00 -4.14 -7.35
CA LEU A 189 0.73 -2.84 -7.95
C LEU A 189 -0.49 -2.19 -7.28
N ASP A 190 -0.34 -0.91 -6.90
CA ASP A 190 -1.38 -0.06 -6.29
C ASP A 190 -1.56 1.23 -7.10
N PRO A 191 -2.10 1.12 -8.33
CA PRO A 191 -2.18 2.25 -9.24
C PRO A 191 -3.13 3.34 -8.72
N PRO A 192 -2.71 4.62 -8.76
CA PRO A 192 -3.59 5.72 -8.41
C PRO A 192 -4.69 5.89 -9.47
N SER A 193 -5.86 6.42 -9.08
CA SER A 193 -6.89 6.83 -10.06
C SER A 193 -6.31 7.82 -11.07
N PHE A 194 -5.49 8.75 -10.58
CA PHE A 194 -4.78 9.73 -11.37
C PHE A 194 -3.42 10.04 -10.75
N GLY A 195 -2.37 10.01 -11.56
CA GLY A 195 -1.01 10.32 -11.13
C GLY A 195 -0.27 11.21 -12.12
N ARG A 196 0.66 12.03 -11.64
CA ARG A 196 1.59 12.80 -12.47
C ARG A 196 3.02 12.39 -12.19
N GLY A 197 3.72 11.96 -13.23
CA GLY A 197 5.16 11.76 -13.19
C GLY A 197 5.94 13.08 -13.20
N LYS A 198 7.22 13.03 -12.84
CA LYS A 198 8.10 14.21 -12.71
C LYS A 198 8.26 15.01 -14.02
N LYS A 199 8.11 14.39 -15.17
CA LYS A 199 8.24 15.02 -16.50
C LYS A 199 6.90 15.31 -17.14
N GLY A 200 5.80 15.35 -16.36
CA GLY A 200 4.45 15.61 -16.84
C GLY A 200 3.72 14.39 -17.41
N GLU A 201 4.28 13.19 -17.26
CA GLU A 201 3.57 11.95 -17.60
C GLU A 201 2.29 11.88 -16.78
N LEU A 202 1.19 11.54 -17.44
CA LEU A 202 -0.10 11.34 -16.79
C LEU A 202 -0.40 9.84 -16.72
N TYR A 203 -0.71 9.35 -15.53
CA TYR A 203 -1.28 8.03 -15.33
C TYR A 203 -2.76 8.20 -15.01
N LYS A 204 -3.62 7.58 -15.81
CA LYS A 204 -5.03 7.39 -15.52
C LYS A 204 -5.31 5.90 -15.53
N ILE A 205 -5.92 5.42 -14.44
CA ILE A 205 -6.12 3.98 -14.26
C ILE A 205 -6.95 3.39 -15.42
N GLU A 206 -8.02 4.07 -15.85
CA GLU A 206 -8.92 3.61 -16.90
C GLU A 206 -8.21 3.45 -18.26
N ASP A 207 -7.22 4.31 -18.54
CA ASP A 207 -6.54 4.34 -19.82
C ASP A 207 -5.29 3.43 -19.84
N GLN A 208 -4.63 3.19 -18.69
CA GLN A 208 -3.29 2.63 -18.65
C GLN A 208 -3.16 1.31 -17.88
N LEU A 209 -4.19 0.92 -17.11
CA LEU A 209 -4.09 -0.29 -16.29
C LEU A 209 -3.87 -1.55 -17.11
N MET A 210 -4.59 -1.72 -18.23
CA MET A 210 -4.43 -2.88 -19.10
C MET A 210 -3.02 -2.96 -19.70
N THR A 211 -2.45 -1.83 -20.16
CA THR A 211 -1.07 -1.78 -20.63
C THR A 211 -0.08 -2.10 -19.50
N THR A 212 -0.37 -1.66 -18.28
CA THR A 212 0.49 -1.96 -17.12
C THR A 212 0.44 -3.44 -16.79
N LEU A 213 -0.73 -4.07 -16.78
CA LEU A 213 -0.89 -5.51 -16.52
C LEU A 213 -0.23 -6.38 -17.59
N ASP A 214 -0.37 -6.02 -18.88
CA ASP A 214 0.35 -6.70 -19.98
C ASP A 214 1.88 -6.66 -19.78
N LEU A 215 2.42 -5.53 -19.37
CA LEU A 215 3.85 -5.41 -19.08
C LEU A 215 4.26 -6.12 -17.78
N VAL A 216 3.37 -6.20 -16.80
CA VAL A 216 3.57 -6.97 -15.55
C VAL A 216 3.67 -8.45 -15.88
N ASP A 217 2.77 -8.98 -16.71
CA ASP A 217 2.82 -10.37 -17.17
C ASP A 217 4.16 -10.69 -17.88
N GLN A 218 4.60 -9.81 -18.77
CA GLN A 218 5.88 -9.97 -19.49
C GLN A 218 7.13 -9.94 -18.59
N VAL A 219 7.07 -9.41 -17.38
CA VAL A 219 8.19 -9.43 -16.42
C VAL A 219 8.03 -10.46 -15.31
N LEU A 220 7.00 -11.30 -15.34
CA LEU A 220 6.90 -12.45 -14.44
C LEU A 220 7.99 -13.49 -14.77
N SER A 221 8.49 -14.17 -13.74
CA SER A 221 9.38 -15.31 -13.92
C SER A 221 8.61 -16.50 -14.51
N ASP A 222 9.35 -17.51 -14.98
CA ASP A 222 8.72 -18.73 -15.53
C ASP A 222 7.99 -19.55 -14.43
N ASP A 223 8.32 -19.32 -13.16
CA ASP A 223 7.71 -19.96 -11.99
C ASP A 223 7.45 -18.88 -10.91
N PRO A 224 6.48 -17.96 -11.19
CA PRO A 224 6.15 -16.88 -10.27
C PRO A 224 5.44 -17.40 -9.03
N ALA A 225 5.33 -16.57 -8.00
CA ALA A 225 4.58 -16.90 -6.80
C ALA A 225 3.19 -16.25 -6.78
N PHE A 226 3.11 -14.95 -7.16
CA PHE A 226 1.84 -14.22 -7.13
C PHE A 226 1.89 -12.88 -7.86
N VAL A 227 0.70 -12.38 -8.21
CA VAL A 227 0.46 -10.97 -8.57
C VAL A 227 -0.67 -10.42 -7.69
N ILE A 228 -0.46 -9.25 -7.09
CA ILE A 228 -1.47 -8.53 -6.29
C ILE A 228 -1.79 -7.21 -6.98
N LEU A 229 -3.07 -6.93 -7.18
CA LEU A 229 -3.60 -5.67 -7.67
C LEU A 229 -4.50 -5.05 -6.61
N THR A 230 -4.21 -3.82 -6.20
CA THR A 230 -5.08 -3.03 -5.31
C THR A 230 -5.66 -1.83 -6.03
N SER A 231 -6.74 -1.27 -5.53
CA SER A 231 -7.27 -0.01 -6.03
C SER A 231 -8.14 0.71 -4.99
N HIS A 232 -7.97 2.03 -4.93
CA HIS A 232 -8.84 2.95 -4.19
C HIS A 232 -9.80 3.71 -5.13
N THR A 233 -9.81 3.36 -6.41
CA THR A 233 -10.62 4.02 -7.43
C THR A 233 -12.06 3.53 -7.37
N PRO A 234 -13.08 4.41 -7.27
CA PRO A 234 -14.48 4.01 -7.38
C PRO A 234 -14.75 3.21 -8.66
N GLY A 235 -15.57 2.16 -8.54
CA GLY A 235 -15.90 1.27 -9.67
C GLY A 235 -14.95 0.08 -9.86
N PHE A 236 -13.73 0.12 -9.29
CA PHE A 236 -12.81 -1.03 -9.27
C PHE A 236 -13.11 -1.93 -8.08
N SER A 237 -14.25 -2.63 -8.11
CA SER A 237 -14.63 -3.58 -7.06
C SER A 237 -13.70 -4.81 -7.01
N PRO A 238 -13.71 -5.61 -5.92
CA PRO A 238 -12.87 -6.81 -5.83
C PRO A 238 -13.03 -7.75 -7.02
N ILE A 239 -14.27 -7.96 -7.49
CA ILE A 239 -14.55 -8.82 -8.65
C ILE A 239 -14.02 -8.23 -9.96
N VAL A 240 -14.01 -6.90 -10.11
CA VAL A 240 -13.40 -6.23 -11.27
C VAL A 240 -11.89 -6.46 -11.27
N LEU A 241 -11.22 -6.28 -10.13
CA LEU A 241 -9.78 -6.52 -10.00
C LEU A 241 -9.43 -7.98 -10.27
N ARG A 242 -10.23 -8.93 -9.75
CA ARG A 242 -10.07 -10.37 -10.03
C ARG A 242 -10.20 -10.65 -11.52
N ASN A 243 -11.21 -10.11 -12.19
CA ASN A 243 -11.43 -10.32 -13.62
C ASN A 243 -10.32 -9.72 -14.48
N LEU A 244 -9.70 -8.60 -14.06
CA LEU A 244 -8.54 -8.03 -14.72
C LEU A 244 -7.32 -8.98 -14.65
N LEU A 245 -7.03 -9.55 -13.48
CA LEU A 245 -5.93 -10.53 -13.33
C LEU A 245 -6.20 -11.82 -14.12
N ALA A 246 -7.45 -12.27 -14.16
CA ALA A 246 -7.84 -13.49 -14.88
C ALA A 246 -7.72 -13.39 -16.42
N GLN A 247 -7.48 -12.19 -16.98
CA GLN A 247 -7.18 -12.06 -18.41
C GLN A 247 -5.76 -12.48 -18.77
N PHE A 248 -4.86 -12.52 -17.78
CA PHE A 248 -3.44 -12.84 -17.97
C PHE A 248 -3.07 -14.21 -17.41
N HIS A 249 -3.90 -14.79 -16.55
CA HIS A 249 -3.64 -16.05 -15.88
C HIS A 249 -4.88 -16.94 -15.97
N GLU A 250 -4.76 -18.07 -16.66
CA GLU A 250 -5.86 -19.03 -16.83
C GLU A 250 -5.94 -20.01 -15.65
N ASP A 251 -4.77 -20.43 -15.13
CA ASP A 251 -4.62 -21.37 -14.02
C ASP A 251 -4.21 -20.63 -12.73
N GLY A 252 -4.31 -21.33 -11.57
CA GLY A 252 -3.96 -20.81 -10.26
C GLY A 252 -5.16 -20.35 -9.42
N ILE A 253 -4.86 -19.86 -8.22
CA ILE A 253 -5.88 -19.46 -7.24
C ILE A 253 -6.11 -17.96 -7.32
N PHE A 254 -7.38 -17.54 -7.40
CA PHE A 254 -7.78 -16.14 -7.31
C PHE A 254 -8.47 -15.87 -5.97
N GLU A 255 -7.93 -14.92 -5.22
CA GLU A 255 -8.55 -14.41 -4.02
C GLU A 255 -8.75 -12.90 -4.16
N TYR A 256 -9.82 -12.38 -3.57
CA TYR A 256 -10.17 -10.96 -3.68
C TYR A 256 -11.06 -10.52 -2.52
N GLY A 257 -11.03 -9.23 -2.23
CA GLY A 257 -11.81 -8.66 -1.14
C GLY A 257 -11.59 -7.15 -0.99
N GLU A 258 -12.15 -6.61 0.07
CA GLU A 258 -11.96 -5.22 0.46
C GLU A 258 -10.74 -5.08 1.38
N MET A 259 -10.03 -3.95 1.26
CA MET A 259 -9.02 -3.53 2.23
C MET A 259 -9.74 -2.84 3.38
N LEU A 260 -9.57 -3.36 4.59
CA LEU A 260 -10.32 -2.92 5.77
C LEU A 260 -9.41 -2.18 6.76
N LEU A 261 -9.89 -1.03 7.22
CA LEU A 261 -9.41 -0.42 8.45
C LEU A 261 -10.14 -1.08 9.61
N THR A 262 -9.40 -1.63 10.56
CA THR A 262 -9.96 -2.39 11.67
C THR A 262 -9.45 -1.86 13.01
N GLY A 263 -10.24 -2.06 14.04
CA GLY A 263 -9.95 -1.72 15.43
C GLY A 263 -10.29 -2.87 16.37
N LYS A 264 -10.76 -2.55 17.57
CA LYS A 264 -11.28 -3.54 18.51
C LYS A 264 -12.58 -4.16 17.98
N PRO A 265 -12.96 -5.37 18.45
CA PRO A 265 -14.14 -6.09 17.94
C PRO A 265 -15.45 -5.32 17.99
N GLU A 266 -15.59 -4.36 18.92
CA GLU A 266 -16.77 -3.53 19.04
C GLU A 266 -16.86 -2.39 18.00
N VAL A 267 -15.78 -2.13 17.25
CA VAL A 267 -15.73 -1.06 16.24
C VAL A 267 -16.05 -1.64 14.87
N ASN A 268 -17.00 -1.02 14.17
CA ASN A 268 -17.31 -1.43 12.81
C ASN A 268 -16.09 -1.27 11.89
N GLU A 269 -15.78 -2.30 11.12
CA GLU A 269 -14.74 -2.25 10.10
C GLU A 269 -15.11 -1.22 9.05
N LEU A 270 -14.10 -0.50 8.54
CA LEU A 270 -14.28 0.53 7.52
C LEU A 270 -13.58 0.12 6.23
N PRO A 271 -14.32 -0.19 5.15
CA PRO A 271 -13.71 -0.46 3.84
C PRO A 271 -12.97 0.77 3.33
N ASN A 272 -11.74 0.59 2.85
CA ASN A 272 -10.91 1.68 2.32
C ASN A 272 -10.09 1.23 1.12
N GLY A 273 -10.74 0.66 0.11
CA GLY A 273 -10.15 0.16 -1.11
C GLY A 273 -10.39 -1.33 -1.32
N ASN A 274 -9.95 -1.84 -2.45
CA ASN A 274 -10.20 -3.19 -2.92
C ASN A 274 -8.89 -3.87 -3.34
N TRP A 275 -8.84 -5.19 -3.25
CA TRP A 275 -7.71 -5.97 -3.71
C TRP A 275 -8.16 -7.25 -4.41
N ALA A 276 -7.32 -7.71 -5.31
CA ALA A 276 -7.33 -9.08 -5.83
C ALA A 276 -5.90 -9.60 -5.93
N ARG A 277 -5.72 -10.90 -5.79
CA ARG A 277 -4.45 -11.57 -6.05
C ARG A 277 -4.65 -12.87 -6.82
N TRP A 278 -3.71 -13.11 -7.71
CA TRP A 278 -3.49 -14.39 -8.33
C TRP A 278 -2.29 -15.06 -7.65
N ILE A 279 -2.39 -16.36 -7.40
CA ILE A 279 -1.38 -17.17 -6.75
C ILE A 279 -1.10 -18.34 -7.69
N ASN A 280 0.17 -18.55 -8.04
CA ASN A 280 0.60 -19.71 -8.81
C ASN A 280 0.62 -20.95 -7.89
N GLU A 281 0.10 -22.10 -8.38
CA GLU A 281 0.06 -23.36 -7.64
C GLU A 281 1.38 -24.15 -7.71
#